data_950654cfafd307c200b460ae9daf0ae2
#
_entry.id   950654cfafd307c200b460ae9daf0ae2
#
_cell.length_a   1.000
_cell.length_b   1.000
_cell.length_c   1.000
_cell.angle_alpha   90.00
_cell.angle_beta   90.00
_cell.angle_gamma   90.00
#
_symmetry.space_group_name_H-M   'P 1'
#
loop_
_entity.id
_entity.type
_entity.pdbx_description
1 polymer ?
#
loop_
_entity_poly.entity_id
_entity_poly.type
_entity_poly.pdbx_seq_one_letter_code
_entity_poly.pdbx_strand_id
1 'polypeptide(L)'
;MEQFRKIYGIIENVSDKPYVSNSFHCHVSENMSPIEKQDKEERFWNYFNGGKIQYCRYNLGYNKEAIKTLVLRAMEKGFYEGVNLAMCYCEDCGYQQVEMDVCPKCGSKMITKIDRMNGYLGFTRVHGDTRYNEAKNAEIEDRVSM
;
A
#
# COMPACT_ATOMS: atom_id res chain seq x y z
N MET A 1 -3.00 1.55 19.80
CA MET A 1 -4.37 2.09 19.63
C MET A 1 -5.21 2.00 20.91
N GLU A 2 -5.22 0.91 21.67
CA GLU A 2 -5.99 0.80 22.92
C GLU A 2 -5.69 1.88 23.96
N GLN A 3 -4.44 2.20 24.18
CA GLN A 3 -4.04 3.27 25.12
C GLN A 3 -4.56 4.63 24.66
N PHE A 4 -4.53 4.91 23.37
CA PHE A 4 -5.09 6.14 22.81
C PHE A 4 -6.60 6.23 23.05
N ARG A 5 -7.33 5.14 22.78
CA ARG A 5 -8.78 5.08 23.01
C ARG A 5 -9.18 5.25 24.47
N LYS A 6 -8.36 4.74 25.40
CA LYS A 6 -8.60 4.93 26.85
C LYS A 6 -8.51 6.37 27.29
N ILE A 7 -7.66 7.18 26.65
CA ILE A 7 -7.42 8.58 26.99
C ILE A 7 -8.38 9.51 26.26
N TYR A 8 -8.56 9.31 24.93
CA TYR A 8 -9.25 10.24 24.05
C TYR A 8 -10.59 9.72 23.50
N GLY A 9 -10.96 8.48 23.81
CA GLY A 9 -12.12 7.82 23.22
C GLY A 9 -11.90 7.35 21.79
N ILE A 10 -13.00 6.95 21.17
CA ILE A 10 -13.01 6.58 19.74
C ILE A 10 -13.28 7.83 18.92
N ILE A 11 -12.34 8.18 18.06
CA ILE A 11 -12.44 9.31 17.13
C ILE A 11 -12.50 8.69 15.73
N GLU A 12 -13.56 9.04 14.99
CA GLU A 12 -13.79 8.54 13.63
C GLU A 12 -12.61 8.88 12.70
N ASN A 13 -12.21 7.94 11.87
CA ASN A 13 -11.05 8.02 10.96
C ASN A 13 -9.68 8.26 11.64
N VAL A 14 -9.62 8.19 12.98
CA VAL A 14 -8.38 8.34 13.75
C VAL A 14 -8.11 7.11 14.63
N SER A 15 -9.10 6.70 15.43
CA SER A 15 -8.95 5.61 16.38
C SER A 15 -10.06 4.56 16.34
N ASP A 16 -10.94 4.62 15.36
CA ASP A 16 -12.01 3.65 15.10
C ASP A 16 -11.47 2.32 14.55
N LYS A 17 -10.35 2.36 13.84
CA LYS A 17 -9.68 1.16 13.28
C LYS A 17 -8.61 0.60 14.24
N PRO A 18 -8.27 -0.70 14.15
CA PRO A 18 -7.23 -1.32 14.99
C PRO A 18 -5.80 -0.90 14.61
N TYR A 19 -5.63 -0.14 13.54
CA TYR A 19 -4.36 0.37 13.01
C TYR A 19 -4.40 1.90 12.82
N VAL A 20 -3.25 2.50 12.59
CA VAL A 20 -3.09 3.93 12.25
C VAL A 20 -2.39 4.08 10.91
N SER A 21 -2.75 5.11 10.17
CA SER A 21 -1.97 5.54 9.02
C SER A 21 -0.56 5.96 9.45
N ASN A 22 0.41 5.67 8.61
CA ASN A 22 1.78 6.05 8.88
C ASN A 22 2.01 7.52 8.51
N SER A 23 2.49 8.32 9.48
CA SER A 23 2.83 9.71 9.25
C SER A 23 1.64 10.57 8.78
N PHE A 24 1.85 11.46 7.81
CA PHE A 24 0.87 12.42 7.27
C PHE A 24 0.00 11.86 6.14
N HIS A 25 0.17 10.59 5.82
CA HIS A 25 -0.55 9.97 4.71
C HIS A 25 -2.06 9.91 4.95
N CYS A 26 -2.82 10.15 3.89
CA CYS A 26 -4.25 9.88 3.89
C CYS A 26 -4.53 8.44 4.30
N HIS A 27 -5.63 8.23 4.99
CA HIS A 27 -6.03 6.90 5.44
C HIS A 27 -6.18 5.95 4.25
N VAL A 28 -5.79 4.70 4.43
CA VAL A 28 -5.73 3.70 3.33
C VAL A 28 -7.10 3.34 2.75
N SER A 29 -8.19 3.59 3.49
CA SER A 29 -9.57 3.38 3.03
C SER A 29 -10.15 4.56 2.24
N GLU A 30 -9.43 5.69 2.14
CA GLU A 30 -9.88 6.84 1.38
C GLU A 30 -9.89 6.52 -0.12
N ASN A 31 -11.05 6.69 -0.73
CA ASN A 31 -11.22 6.53 -2.18
C ASN A 31 -10.90 7.84 -2.89
N MET A 32 -9.67 8.00 -3.31
CA MET A 32 -9.20 9.17 -4.05
C MET A 32 -8.20 8.78 -5.13
N SER A 33 -8.11 9.59 -6.17
CA SER A 33 -7.09 9.39 -7.21
C SER A 33 -5.68 9.66 -6.68
N PRO A 34 -4.63 9.06 -7.29
CA PRO A 34 -3.24 9.37 -6.94
C PRO A 34 -2.90 10.86 -7.02
N ILE A 35 -3.51 11.57 -7.98
CA ILE A 35 -3.32 13.01 -8.17
C ILE A 35 -3.89 13.79 -6.98
N GLU A 36 -5.13 13.49 -6.57
CA GLU A 36 -5.76 14.11 -5.41
C GLU A 36 -5.00 13.82 -4.11
N LYS A 37 -4.47 12.59 -3.99
CA LYS A 37 -3.65 12.21 -2.85
C LYS A 37 -2.37 13.06 -2.79
N GLN A 38 -1.67 13.21 -3.92
CA GLN A 38 -0.49 14.07 -4.02
C GLN A 38 -0.81 15.51 -3.64
N ASP A 39 -1.94 16.07 -4.10
CA ASP A 39 -2.35 17.45 -3.80
C ASP A 39 -2.73 17.65 -2.32
N LYS A 40 -3.37 16.67 -1.71
CA LYS A 40 -3.70 16.72 -0.29
C LYS A 40 -2.45 16.65 0.60
N GLU A 41 -1.56 15.71 0.32
CA GLU A 41 -0.39 15.44 1.15
C GLU A 41 0.71 16.50 0.99
N GLU A 42 0.84 17.13 -0.18
CA GLU A 42 1.76 18.24 -0.42
C GLU A 42 1.64 19.38 0.60
N ARG A 43 0.42 19.67 1.05
CA ARG A 43 0.14 20.76 2.00
C ARG A 43 0.84 20.62 3.35
N PHE A 44 1.22 19.40 3.72
CA PHE A 44 1.87 19.12 4.99
C PHE A 44 3.40 19.21 4.94
N TRP A 45 4.00 19.42 3.77
CA TRP A 45 5.45 19.31 3.58
C TRP A 45 6.29 20.32 4.32
N ASN A 46 5.78 21.51 4.51
CA ASN A 46 6.46 22.56 5.25
C ASN A 46 6.62 22.22 6.75
N TYR A 47 5.91 21.20 7.22
CA TYR A 47 5.95 20.76 8.62
C TYR A 47 6.89 19.57 8.86
N PHE A 48 7.52 19.03 7.81
CA PHE A 48 8.37 17.85 7.91
C PHE A 48 9.79 18.14 7.46
N ASN A 49 10.74 17.72 8.29
CA ASN A 49 12.18 17.84 8.01
C ASN A 49 12.79 16.59 7.37
N GLY A 50 12.04 15.49 7.32
CA GLY A 50 12.45 14.21 6.76
C GLY A 50 12.07 14.00 5.31
N GLY A 51 12.31 12.80 4.80
CA GLY A 51 11.91 12.41 3.44
C GLY A 51 10.39 12.39 3.30
N LYS A 52 9.93 12.77 2.13
CA LYS A 52 8.52 12.85 1.76
C LYS A 52 8.19 11.75 0.78
N ILE A 53 7.97 10.55 1.29
CA ILE A 53 7.62 9.41 0.47
C ILE A 53 6.11 9.27 0.37
N GLN A 54 5.62 9.03 -0.84
CA GLN A 54 4.25 8.65 -1.09
C GLN A 54 4.19 7.20 -1.55
N TYR A 55 3.27 6.45 -0.98
CA TYR A 55 2.96 5.09 -1.43
C TYR A 55 1.55 5.06 -2.00
N CYS A 56 1.45 4.73 -3.28
CA CYS A 56 0.17 4.47 -3.91
C CYS A 56 0.13 3.04 -4.44
N ARG A 57 -1.01 2.41 -4.25
CA ARG A 57 -1.32 1.14 -4.88
C ARG A 57 -2.07 1.45 -6.17
N TYR A 58 -1.38 1.32 -7.29
CA TYR A 58 -1.94 1.64 -8.59
C TYR A 58 -2.64 0.44 -9.21
N ASN A 59 -3.85 0.66 -9.67
CA ASN A 59 -4.57 -0.29 -10.52
C ASN A 59 -4.33 0.03 -12.01
N LEU A 60 -3.07 0.25 -12.36
CA LEU A 60 -2.68 0.68 -13.72
C LEU A 60 -2.20 -0.50 -14.60
N GLY A 61 -2.15 -1.71 -14.05
CA GLY A 61 -1.62 -2.87 -14.76
C GLY A 61 -0.22 -2.60 -15.30
N TYR A 62 -0.06 -2.71 -16.60
CA TYR A 62 1.21 -2.45 -17.30
C TYR A 62 1.28 -1.08 -17.96
N ASN A 63 0.44 -0.12 -17.59
CA ASN A 63 0.46 1.22 -18.16
C ASN A 63 1.66 2.04 -17.67
N LYS A 64 2.80 1.80 -18.30
CA LYS A 64 4.09 2.43 -17.95
C LYS A 64 4.07 3.95 -18.10
N GLU A 65 3.34 4.48 -19.08
CA GLU A 65 3.27 5.93 -19.30
C GLU A 65 2.47 6.63 -18.20
N ALA A 66 1.39 6.04 -17.72
CA ALA A 66 0.65 6.56 -16.57
C ALA A 66 1.51 6.57 -15.31
N ILE A 67 2.22 5.47 -15.02
CA ILE A 67 3.15 5.38 -13.90
C ILE A 67 4.23 6.45 -14.00
N LYS A 68 4.85 6.59 -15.17
CA LYS A 68 5.88 7.61 -15.43
C LYS A 68 5.35 9.03 -15.17
N THR A 69 4.16 9.34 -15.66
CA THR A 69 3.52 10.64 -15.47
C THR A 69 3.30 10.93 -13.98
N LEU A 70 2.80 9.97 -13.21
CA LEU A 70 2.58 10.12 -11.78
C LEU A 70 3.90 10.31 -11.01
N VAL A 71 4.94 9.55 -11.36
CA VAL A 71 6.26 9.69 -10.74
C VAL A 71 6.88 11.06 -11.05
N LEU A 72 6.83 11.51 -12.30
CA LEU A 72 7.35 12.83 -12.68
C LEU A 72 6.61 13.96 -11.96
N ARG A 73 5.28 13.87 -11.89
CA ARG A 73 4.49 14.83 -11.12
C ARG A 73 4.84 14.83 -9.63
N ALA A 74 5.02 13.65 -9.05
CA ALA A 74 5.46 13.51 -7.67
C ALA A 74 6.82 14.20 -7.45
N MET A 75 7.77 13.99 -8.35
CA MET A 75 9.09 14.64 -8.30
C MET A 75 9.00 16.17 -8.40
N GLU A 76 8.17 16.69 -9.30
CA GLU A 76 7.92 18.14 -9.43
C GLU A 76 7.38 18.74 -8.15
N LYS A 77 6.53 18.00 -7.43
CA LYS A 77 6.01 18.37 -6.11
C LYS A 77 7.00 18.11 -4.97
N GLY A 78 8.16 17.49 -5.24
CA GLY A 78 9.21 17.12 -4.29
C GLY A 78 8.90 15.87 -3.49
N PHE A 79 8.01 14.98 -3.97
CA PHE A 79 7.80 13.66 -3.40
C PHE A 79 8.84 12.64 -3.88
N TYR A 80 9.02 11.67 -3.04
CA TYR A 80 9.59 10.39 -3.40
C TYR A 80 8.44 9.40 -3.60
N GLU A 81 8.15 9.03 -4.84
CA GLU A 81 7.02 8.16 -5.18
C GLU A 81 7.41 6.69 -5.09
N GLY A 82 6.71 5.94 -4.25
CA GLY A 82 6.82 4.50 -4.14
C GLY A 82 5.71 3.81 -4.94
N VAL A 83 6.02 3.34 -6.14
CA VAL A 83 5.07 2.55 -6.93
C VAL A 83 4.90 1.17 -6.28
N ASN A 84 3.71 0.88 -5.79
CA ASN A 84 3.40 -0.40 -5.16
C ASN A 84 2.64 -1.31 -6.13
N LEU A 85 3.39 -2.14 -6.84
CA LEU A 85 2.86 -3.22 -7.66
C LEU A 85 3.11 -4.54 -6.93
N ALA A 86 2.03 -5.30 -6.71
CA ALA A 86 2.14 -6.61 -6.10
C ALA A 86 2.85 -7.58 -7.04
N MET A 87 4.01 -8.06 -6.63
CA MET A 87 4.73 -9.12 -7.34
C MET A 87 4.36 -10.48 -6.75
N CYS A 88 3.97 -11.41 -7.59
CA CYS A 88 3.72 -12.79 -7.20
C CYS A 88 4.80 -13.71 -7.76
N TYR A 89 5.16 -14.74 -7.00
CA TYR A 89 6.03 -15.83 -7.49
C TYR A 89 5.46 -17.19 -7.10
N CYS A 90 5.66 -18.15 -7.97
CA CYS A 90 5.32 -19.55 -7.74
C CYS A 90 6.42 -20.24 -6.94
N GLU A 91 6.10 -20.81 -5.77
CA GLU A 91 7.07 -21.51 -4.92
C GLU A 91 7.58 -22.80 -5.58
N ASP A 92 6.78 -23.44 -6.45
CA ASP A 92 7.15 -24.71 -7.08
C ASP A 92 8.07 -24.57 -8.30
N CYS A 93 7.88 -23.54 -9.14
CA CYS A 93 8.65 -23.42 -10.38
C CYS A 93 9.39 -22.09 -10.55
N GLY A 94 9.29 -21.18 -9.58
CA GLY A 94 9.95 -19.88 -9.60
C GLY A 94 9.41 -18.87 -10.62
N TYR A 95 8.30 -19.17 -11.32
CA TYR A 95 7.69 -18.23 -12.24
C TYR A 95 7.19 -16.98 -11.51
N GLN A 96 7.39 -15.81 -12.11
CA GLN A 96 7.06 -14.50 -11.52
C GLN A 96 6.15 -13.70 -12.44
N GLN A 97 5.15 -13.07 -11.86
CA GLN A 97 4.22 -12.18 -12.56
C GLN A 97 3.59 -11.20 -11.57
N VAL A 98 3.19 -10.01 -12.08
CA VAL A 98 2.33 -9.10 -11.33
C VAL A 98 0.93 -9.69 -11.27
N GLU A 99 0.39 -9.81 -10.06
CA GLU A 99 -0.93 -10.38 -9.78
C GLU A 99 -1.17 -11.76 -10.40
N MET A 100 -1.09 -12.79 -9.58
CA MET A 100 -1.24 -14.16 -10.00
C MET A 100 -1.84 -14.98 -8.86
N ASP A 101 -2.94 -15.70 -9.12
CA ASP A 101 -3.58 -16.60 -8.15
C ASP A 101 -3.21 -18.07 -8.41
N VAL A 102 -2.96 -18.40 -9.67
CA VAL A 102 -2.53 -19.72 -10.12
C VAL A 102 -1.38 -19.53 -11.09
N CYS A 103 -0.34 -20.34 -10.95
CA CYS A 103 0.81 -20.26 -11.83
C CYS A 103 0.46 -20.64 -13.28
N PRO A 104 0.63 -19.75 -14.27
CA PRO A 104 0.31 -20.06 -15.66
C PRO A 104 1.30 -21.07 -16.28
N LYS A 105 2.46 -21.27 -15.65
CA LYS A 105 3.51 -22.16 -16.16
C LYS A 105 3.33 -23.61 -15.69
N CYS A 106 2.97 -23.82 -14.41
CA CYS A 106 2.89 -25.18 -13.83
C CYS A 106 1.53 -25.50 -13.20
N GLY A 107 0.58 -24.57 -13.19
CA GLY A 107 -0.75 -24.77 -12.61
C GLY A 107 -0.79 -24.78 -11.08
N SER A 108 0.32 -24.51 -10.41
CA SER A 108 0.40 -24.52 -8.95
C SER A 108 -0.37 -23.37 -8.34
N LYS A 109 -0.98 -23.61 -7.16
CA LYS A 109 -1.60 -22.61 -6.29
C LYS A 109 -0.64 -22.16 -5.17
N MET A 110 0.57 -22.68 -5.11
CA MET A 110 1.58 -22.26 -4.15
C MET A 110 2.20 -20.94 -4.59
N ILE A 111 1.43 -19.88 -4.41
CA ILE A 111 1.80 -18.52 -4.84
C ILE A 111 2.06 -17.67 -3.62
N THR A 112 3.23 -17.05 -3.58
CA THR A 112 3.58 -16.02 -2.61
C THR A 112 3.54 -14.65 -3.26
N LYS A 113 2.81 -13.73 -2.61
CA LYS A 113 2.68 -12.34 -3.00
C LYS A 113 3.63 -11.48 -2.16
N ILE A 114 4.34 -10.61 -2.84
CA ILE A 114 5.22 -9.61 -2.22
C ILE A 114 4.57 -8.25 -2.41
N ASP A 115 4.18 -7.62 -1.31
CA ASP A 115 3.65 -6.27 -1.28
C ASP A 115 4.55 -5.34 -0.48
N ARG A 116 4.62 -4.09 -0.86
CA ARG A 116 5.25 -3.07 -0.04
C ARG A 116 4.30 -2.60 1.04
N MET A 117 4.72 -2.74 2.29
CA MET A 117 3.93 -2.42 3.47
C MET A 117 4.64 -1.31 4.25
N ASN A 118 4.18 -0.05 4.14
CA ASN A 118 4.67 1.05 4.98
C ASN A 118 6.20 1.16 5.12
N GLY A 119 6.96 0.91 4.06
CA GLY A 119 8.42 1.01 4.06
C GLY A 119 9.16 -0.32 4.17
N TYR A 120 8.49 -1.44 4.35
CA TYR A 120 9.08 -2.78 4.28
C TYR A 120 8.32 -3.68 3.30
N LEU A 121 8.95 -4.74 2.85
CA LEU A 121 8.31 -5.76 2.01
C LEU A 121 7.58 -6.77 2.90
N GLY A 122 6.32 -7.01 2.58
CA GLY A 122 5.52 -8.06 3.18
C GLY A 122 5.33 -9.24 2.25
N PHE A 123 5.34 -10.44 2.81
CA PHE A 123 5.14 -11.68 2.08
C PHE A 123 3.86 -12.34 2.58
N THR A 124 2.91 -12.56 1.68
CA THR A 124 1.68 -13.31 1.96
C THR A 124 1.50 -14.42 0.96
N ARG A 125 0.96 -15.54 1.42
CA ARG A 125 0.46 -16.56 0.49
C ARG A 125 -0.86 -16.10 -0.08
N VAL A 126 -1.04 -16.26 -1.38
CA VAL A 126 -2.32 -15.97 -2.05
C VAL A 126 -3.39 -16.95 -1.57
N HIS A 127 -2.99 -18.21 -1.35
CA HIS A 127 -3.83 -19.26 -0.76
C HIS A 127 -3.17 -19.78 0.51
N GLY A 128 -3.84 -19.68 1.65
CA GLY A 128 -3.36 -20.18 2.94
C GLY A 128 -3.23 -19.10 4.01
N ASP A 129 -2.51 -19.44 5.08
CA ASP A 129 -2.39 -18.58 6.26
C ASP A 129 -1.50 -17.37 6.00
N THR A 130 -1.94 -16.23 6.51
CA THR A 130 -1.15 -15.00 6.53
C THR A 130 -0.20 -14.99 7.74
N ARG A 131 0.97 -14.34 7.56
CA ARG A 131 1.91 -14.09 8.65
C ARG A 131 1.65 -12.78 9.39
N TYR A 132 0.61 -12.06 9.00
CA TYR A 132 0.27 -10.77 9.60
C TYR A 132 -0.64 -10.94 10.81
N ASN A 133 -0.57 -10.01 11.75
CA ASN A 133 -1.52 -9.92 12.84
C ASN A 133 -2.87 -9.37 12.35
N GLU A 134 -3.89 -9.49 13.17
CA GLU A 134 -5.27 -9.06 12.83
C GLU A 134 -5.34 -7.59 12.40
N ALA A 135 -4.61 -6.69 13.08
CA ALA A 135 -4.60 -5.27 12.74
C ALA A 135 -4.00 -5.01 11.36
N LYS A 136 -2.95 -5.74 10.98
CA LYS A 136 -2.34 -5.62 9.66
C LYS A 136 -3.22 -6.23 8.57
N ASN A 137 -3.91 -7.32 8.86
CA ASN A 137 -4.89 -7.89 7.92
C ASN A 137 -6.04 -6.91 7.67
N ALA A 138 -6.60 -6.30 8.72
CA ALA A 138 -7.63 -5.28 8.58
C ALA A 138 -7.15 -4.06 7.75
N GLU A 139 -5.91 -3.61 7.95
CA GLU A 139 -5.33 -2.54 7.12
C GLU A 139 -5.22 -2.94 5.65
N ILE A 140 -4.85 -4.19 5.36
CA ILE A 140 -4.73 -4.70 3.99
C ILE A 140 -6.09 -4.78 3.32
N GLU A 141 -7.11 -5.25 4.04
CA GLU A 141 -8.49 -5.36 3.56
C GLU A 141 -9.11 -3.99 3.29
N ASP A 142 -8.84 -3.01 4.13
CA ASP A 142 -9.34 -1.64 3.99
C ASP A 142 -8.62 -0.83 2.89
N ARG A 143 -7.51 -1.31 2.35
CA ARG A 143 -6.75 -0.60 1.31
C ARG A 143 -7.51 -0.52 0.00
N VAL A 144 -7.78 0.69 -0.45
CA VAL A 144 -8.33 0.96 -1.78
C VAL A 144 -7.20 1.01 -2.81
N SER A 145 -7.36 0.28 -3.91
CA SER A 145 -6.49 0.43 -5.09
C SER A 145 -6.96 1.64 -5.90
N MET A 146 -6.02 2.50 -6.26
CA MET A 146 -6.25 3.75 -6.99
C MET A 146 -5.98 3.56 -8.48
#